data_0eaa054561de5d6e1fc8243135747a1b
#
_entry.id   0eaa054561de5d6e1fc8243135747a1b
#
_cell.length_a   1.000
_cell.length_b   1.000
_cell.length_c   1.000
_cell.angle_alpha   90.00
_cell.angle_beta   90.00
_cell.angle_gamma   90.00
#
_symmetry.space_group_name_H-M   'P 1'
#
loop_
_entity.id
_entity.type
_entity.pdbx_description
1 polymer ?
#
loop_
_entity_poly.entity_id
_entity_poly.type
_entity_poly.pdbx_seq_one_letter_code
_entity_poly.pdbx_strand_id
1 'polypeptide(L)'
;MKKILIISVVLLACIFCVPARNGQEIIPLSSGLYDAMDALFIMEGKALPSTVRPWSISEAERYLSLISEDTSPALYAYVAGILGKEPLFSFDEYAGLTLGASSNVNGYFHTNTDFDWQFNPVENYFFRIDNDNDKSILRLELKGYFGSLFHIYFSFNIKNADWTDDKPFDSRNFNFDLCPFTPDGFTFDEELSVPDRAFLSAGGDFWNIQLGRDRFLIGAGKTGSLILSDNFPYHNMLRLNLFGSRLKYSFAVSSFWHPQVYEVGDEKTKGIYLLITNRIEGRLFSDRLTIAFNNTTLYKDDNGLIDLRYMNPLDYYHNFFISHKQNASAAFELIYAMAKGWNAYAQVIIDDISSPGENDDGKDTAPDQIGYMLGIRYTTVLGKGVLGVNREAVYTYPFLYLRSTNRDDQPDDDPGLGYIGIFRSVGGGIPLRKYFIGYTYGGDAAVLDLSGSYVIPDDLKAEAEVFFMVHGEKNIESKYRHGELSPRLSGELSCYSFLKLYFRKEVTSWLGLYGQYNLAYGKNQIDNQFVLGAGVSL
;
A
#
# COMPACT_ATOMS: atom_id res chain seq x y z
N MET A 1 -13.61 -28.74 -32.26
CA MET A 1 -12.88 -29.49 -31.21
C MET A 1 -11.41 -29.76 -31.56
N LYS A 2 -11.04 -30.40 -32.70
CA LYS A 2 -9.61 -30.66 -33.02
C LYS A 2 -8.73 -29.42 -33.10
N LYS A 3 -9.20 -28.29 -33.62
CA LYS A 3 -8.43 -27.02 -33.69
C LYS A 3 -8.20 -26.38 -32.32
N ILE A 4 -9.18 -26.48 -31.38
CA ILE A 4 -9.04 -25.97 -30.01
C ILE A 4 -8.07 -26.86 -29.25
N LEU A 5 -8.11 -28.17 -29.44
CA LEU A 5 -7.16 -29.10 -28.81
C LEU A 5 -5.72 -28.84 -29.30
N ILE A 6 -5.53 -28.54 -30.58
CA ILE A 6 -4.21 -28.24 -31.16
C ILE A 6 -3.69 -26.90 -30.62
N ILE A 7 -4.53 -25.87 -30.49
CA ILE A 7 -4.15 -24.58 -29.88
C ILE A 7 -3.80 -24.76 -28.40
N SER A 8 -4.58 -25.57 -27.67
CA SER A 8 -4.29 -25.89 -26.27
C SER A 8 -3.00 -26.70 -26.13
N VAL A 9 -2.72 -27.64 -27.02
CA VAL A 9 -1.47 -28.42 -27.01
C VAL A 9 -0.27 -27.56 -27.45
N VAL A 10 -0.43 -26.65 -28.41
CA VAL A 10 0.62 -25.70 -28.80
C VAL A 10 0.88 -24.67 -27.72
N LEU A 11 -0.15 -24.14 -27.05
CA LEU A 11 0.01 -23.31 -25.88
C LEU A 11 0.67 -24.08 -24.73
N LEU A 12 0.30 -25.32 -24.46
CA LEU A 12 1.02 -26.17 -23.52
C LEU A 12 2.48 -26.43 -23.96
N ALA A 13 2.72 -26.71 -25.22
CA ALA A 13 4.07 -27.00 -25.73
C ALA A 13 5.00 -25.79 -25.72
N CYS A 14 4.47 -24.56 -25.86
CA CYS A 14 5.24 -23.33 -25.70
C CYS A 14 5.63 -23.05 -24.24
N ILE A 15 4.97 -23.69 -23.27
CA ILE A 15 5.27 -23.59 -21.83
C ILE A 15 6.53 -24.41 -21.47
N PHE A 16 6.97 -25.33 -22.33
CA PHE A 16 7.91 -26.40 -21.99
C PHE A 16 9.40 -26.16 -22.35
N CYS A 17 9.87 -24.94 -22.51
CA CYS A 17 11.25 -24.73 -22.97
C CYS A 17 12.14 -23.81 -22.15
N VAL A 18 11.87 -23.57 -20.84
CA VAL A 18 12.71 -22.64 -20.05
C VAL A 18 12.91 -23.16 -18.62
N PRO A 19 14.14 -23.00 -18.05
CA PRO A 19 14.46 -23.48 -16.70
C PRO A 19 13.60 -22.86 -15.59
N ALA A 20 13.44 -23.58 -14.49
CA ALA A 20 12.47 -23.39 -13.40
C ALA A 20 12.60 -22.08 -12.57
N ARG A 21 13.39 -21.10 -13.00
CA ARG A 21 13.46 -19.79 -12.35
C ARG A 21 12.31 -18.92 -12.82
N ASN A 22 11.39 -18.60 -11.91
CA ASN A 22 10.19 -17.85 -12.29
C ASN A 22 10.35 -16.35 -12.00
N GLY A 23 10.69 -15.57 -13.03
CA GLY A 23 10.77 -14.11 -12.97
C GLY A 23 9.42 -13.41 -12.69
N GLN A 24 8.32 -14.16 -12.64
CA GLN A 24 6.96 -13.61 -12.46
C GLN A 24 6.45 -13.71 -11.03
N GLU A 25 7.22 -14.24 -10.11
CA GLU A 25 6.91 -14.13 -8.67
C GLU A 25 6.81 -12.65 -8.28
N ILE A 26 5.73 -12.29 -7.58
CA ILE A 26 5.49 -10.94 -7.10
C ILE A 26 6.03 -10.79 -5.68
N ILE A 27 6.96 -9.86 -5.51
CA ILE A 27 7.64 -9.59 -4.24
C ILE A 27 6.68 -8.83 -3.31
N PRO A 28 6.36 -9.35 -2.10
CA PRO A 28 5.43 -8.67 -1.19
C PRO A 28 5.93 -7.29 -0.76
N LEU A 29 5.01 -6.33 -0.53
CA LEU A 29 5.37 -4.97 -0.10
C LEU A 29 6.15 -4.96 1.23
N SER A 30 5.92 -5.94 2.10
CA SER A 30 6.63 -6.13 3.38
C SER A 30 8.05 -6.66 3.23
N SER A 31 8.50 -6.97 2.01
CA SER A 31 9.86 -7.49 1.79
C SER A 31 10.93 -6.42 2.07
N GLY A 32 11.94 -6.78 2.84
CA GLY A 32 13.13 -5.94 3.05
C GLY A 32 13.94 -5.65 1.76
N LEU A 33 13.61 -6.32 0.66
CA LEU A 33 14.21 -6.06 -0.65
C LEU A 33 13.99 -4.61 -1.10
N TYR A 34 12.82 -4.02 -0.85
CA TYR A 34 12.53 -2.65 -1.28
C TYR A 34 13.40 -1.62 -0.59
N ASP A 35 13.55 -1.72 0.73
CA ASP A 35 14.42 -0.83 1.50
C ASP A 35 15.89 -1.01 1.11
N ALA A 36 16.31 -2.26 0.91
CA ALA A 36 17.66 -2.58 0.47
C ALA A 36 17.97 -2.05 -0.94
N MET A 37 17.02 -2.19 -1.86
CA MET A 37 17.14 -1.68 -3.22
C MET A 37 17.17 -0.15 -3.24
N ASP A 38 16.28 0.52 -2.51
CA ASP A 38 16.28 1.98 -2.37
C ASP A 38 17.63 2.47 -1.81
N ALA A 39 18.16 1.79 -0.77
CA ALA A 39 19.44 2.11 -0.17
C ALA A 39 20.61 1.99 -1.18
N LEU A 40 20.64 0.92 -1.97
CA LEU A 40 21.65 0.73 -3.02
C LEU A 40 21.61 1.87 -4.05
N PHE A 41 20.41 2.25 -4.52
CA PHE A 41 20.25 3.33 -5.48
C PHE A 41 20.73 4.68 -4.92
N ILE A 42 20.36 4.99 -3.67
CA ILE A 42 20.76 6.22 -2.99
C ILE A 42 22.29 6.28 -2.82
N MET A 43 22.92 5.19 -2.37
CA MET A 43 24.38 5.12 -2.19
C MET A 43 25.14 5.22 -3.52
N GLU A 44 24.60 4.66 -4.61
CA GLU A 44 25.15 4.80 -5.96
C GLU A 44 25.05 6.23 -6.51
N GLY A 45 24.18 7.08 -5.94
CA GLY A 45 23.88 8.43 -6.43
C GLY A 45 22.88 8.42 -7.58
N LYS A 46 21.97 7.46 -7.58
CA LYS A 46 20.85 7.33 -8.51
C LYS A 46 19.51 7.68 -7.84
N ALA A 47 18.56 8.18 -8.61
CA ALA A 47 17.18 8.31 -8.17
C ALA A 47 16.61 6.93 -7.84
N LEU A 48 15.68 6.86 -6.88
CA LEU A 48 15.05 5.59 -6.49
C LEU A 48 14.59 4.79 -7.71
N PRO A 49 14.55 3.47 -7.63
CA PRO A 49 13.90 2.65 -8.64
C PRO A 49 12.41 2.96 -8.70
N SER A 50 11.66 2.24 -9.53
CA SER A 50 10.22 2.49 -9.62
C SER A 50 9.52 2.49 -8.26
N THR A 51 8.69 3.49 -8.03
CA THR A 51 7.85 3.61 -6.83
C THR A 51 6.46 2.97 -7.00
N VAL A 52 6.22 2.30 -8.13
CA VAL A 52 5.07 1.42 -8.33
C VAL A 52 5.42 0.03 -7.84
N ARG A 53 4.84 -0.39 -6.73
CA ARG A 53 5.10 -1.66 -6.05
C ARG A 53 3.80 -2.43 -5.83
N PRO A 54 3.80 -3.76 -5.82
CA PRO A 54 4.93 -4.68 -5.81
C PRO A 54 5.56 -4.90 -7.18
N TRP A 55 6.83 -5.31 -7.20
CA TRP A 55 7.56 -5.70 -8.41
C TRP A 55 7.49 -7.22 -8.64
N SER A 56 7.65 -7.64 -9.89
CA SER A 56 8.04 -9.01 -10.19
C SER A 56 9.55 -9.20 -9.97
N ILE A 57 10.00 -10.45 -9.82
CA ILE A 57 11.44 -10.76 -9.74
C ILE A 57 12.18 -10.24 -10.97
N SER A 58 11.67 -10.46 -12.19
CA SER A 58 12.28 -9.94 -13.42
C SER A 58 12.44 -8.41 -13.42
N GLU A 59 11.46 -7.69 -12.86
CA GLU A 59 11.56 -6.23 -12.72
C GLU A 59 12.63 -5.84 -11.70
N ALA A 60 12.67 -6.50 -10.54
CA ALA A 60 13.66 -6.23 -9.50
C ALA A 60 15.08 -6.56 -9.94
N GLU A 61 15.29 -7.66 -10.68
CA GLU A 61 16.59 -8.02 -11.28
C GLU A 61 17.08 -6.97 -12.28
N ARG A 62 16.13 -6.41 -13.05
CA ARG A 62 16.49 -5.32 -13.97
C ARG A 62 16.96 -4.08 -13.21
N TYR A 63 16.34 -3.74 -12.08
CA TYR A 63 16.84 -2.63 -11.25
C TYR A 63 18.17 -2.95 -10.60
N LEU A 64 18.34 -4.16 -10.05
CA LEU A 64 19.61 -4.56 -9.45
C LEU A 64 20.77 -4.50 -10.46
N SER A 65 20.53 -4.85 -11.73
CA SER A 65 21.53 -4.78 -12.79
C SER A 65 22.04 -3.36 -13.11
N LEU A 66 21.36 -2.32 -12.62
CA LEU A 66 21.80 -0.92 -12.76
C LEU A 66 22.78 -0.49 -11.68
N ILE A 67 22.99 -1.30 -10.64
CA ILE A 67 23.81 -0.99 -9.47
C ILE A 67 25.10 -1.80 -9.50
N SER A 68 26.22 -1.15 -9.11
CA SER A 68 27.49 -1.85 -8.93
C SER A 68 27.48 -2.68 -7.63
N GLU A 69 27.96 -3.91 -7.69
CA GLU A 69 28.18 -4.76 -6.52
C GLU A 69 29.12 -4.09 -5.50
N ASP A 70 30.09 -3.30 -5.96
CA ASP A 70 31.04 -2.57 -5.12
C ASP A 70 30.39 -1.47 -4.26
N THR A 71 29.17 -1.03 -4.57
CA THR A 71 28.46 0.02 -3.81
C THR A 71 28.21 -0.41 -2.36
N SER A 72 27.77 -1.63 -2.16
CA SER A 72 27.64 -2.30 -0.85
C SER A 72 27.54 -3.81 -1.09
N PRO A 73 28.65 -4.56 -1.07
CA PRO A 73 28.66 -5.98 -1.40
C PRO A 73 27.69 -6.81 -0.55
N ALA A 74 27.60 -6.52 0.76
CA ALA A 74 26.70 -7.24 1.67
C ALA A 74 25.22 -7.01 1.33
N LEU A 75 24.84 -5.75 1.05
CA LEU A 75 23.46 -5.42 0.71
C LEU A 75 23.09 -5.93 -0.69
N TYR A 76 24.04 -5.84 -1.64
CA TYR A 76 23.85 -6.40 -2.98
C TYR A 76 23.65 -7.92 -2.92
N ALA A 77 24.48 -8.64 -2.15
CA ALA A 77 24.35 -10.08 -1.96
C ALA A 77 23.03 -10.46 -1.29
N TYR A 78 22.55 -9.67 -0.31
CA TYR A 78 21.25 -9.87 0.32
C TYR A 78 20.10 -9.76 -0.70
N VAL A 79 20.09 -8.70 -1.52
CA VAL A 79 19.06 -8.53 -2.56
C VAL A 79 19.14 -9.66 -3.59
N ALA A 80 20.34 -9.98 -4.08
CA ALA A 80 20.55 -11.08 -5.02
C ALA A 80 20.12 -12.43 -4.43
N GLY A 81 20.33 -12.65 -3.12
CA GLY A 81 19.88 -13.84 -2.41
C GLY A 81 18.36 -13.98 -2.37
N ILE A 82 17.63 -12.88 -2.15
CA ILE A 82 16.16 -12.89 -2.22
C ILE A 82 15.68 -13.22 -3.64
N LEU A 83 16.28 -12.58 -4.65
CA LEU A 83 15.90 -12.77 -6.05
C LEU A 83 16.29 -14.15 -6.59
N GLY A 84 17.33 -14.78 -6.03
CA GLY A 84 17.84 -16.07 -6.45
C GLY A 84 17.22 -17.28 -5.78
N LYS A 85 16.20 -17.13 -4.93
CA LYS A 85 15.56 -18.26 -4.24
C LYS A 85 14.92 -19.22 -5.23
N GLU A 86 15.26 -20.49 -5.10
CA GLU A 86 14.67 -21.57 -5.87
C GLU A 86 13.43 -22.13 -5.17
N PRO A 87 12.50 -22.77 -5.92
CA PRO A 87 11.34 -23.43 -5.33
C PRO A 87 11.77 -24.60 -4.43
N LEU A 88 11.03 -24.83 -3.35
CA LEU A 88 11.30 -25.90 -2.40
C LEU A 88 11.18 -27.28 -3.03
N PHE A 89 10.24 -27.44 -3.96
CA PHE A 89 10.03 -28.66 -4.74
C PHE A 89 10.04 -28.32 -6.23
N SER A 90 10.92 -28.93 -7.00
CA SER A 90 10.93 -28.87 -8.47
C SER A 90 10.34 -30.15 -9.03
N PHE A 91 9.30 -30.02 -9.84
CA PHE A 91 8.70 -31.10 -10.60
C PHE A 91 9.14 -30.91 -12.07
N ASP A 92 10.20 -31.55 -12.47
CA ASP A 92 10.88 -31.32 -13.75
C ASP A 92 11.45 -29.89 -13.91
N GLU A 93 11.93 -29.58 -15.10
CA GLU A 93 12.45 -28.26 -15.47
C GLU A 93 11.33 -27.20 -15.57
N TYR A 94 10.03 -27.57 -15.44
CA TYR A 94 8.90 -26.76 -15.86
C TYR A 94 7.93 -26.36 -14.76
N ALA A 95 7.96 -27.04 -13.63
CA ALA A 95 7.05 -26.75 -12.54
C ALA A 95 7.75 -26.80 -11.18
N GLY A 96 7.40 -25.90 -10.30
CA GLY A 96 7.90 -25.85 -8.93
C GLY A 96 6.81 -25.46 -7.96
N LEU A 97 6.98 -25.86 -6.71
CA LEU A 97 6.10 -25.55 -5.61
C LEU A 97 6.92 -25.13 -4.38
N THR A 98 6.52 -24.05 -3.75
CA THR A 98 7.03 -23.66 -2.44
C THR A 98 5.88 -23.59 -1.45
N LEU A 99 6.07 -24.21 -0.30
CA LEU A 99 5.20 -24.08 0.86
C LEU A 99 5.97 -23.30 1.91
N GLY A 100 5.35 -22.27 2.44
CA GLY A 100 5.87 -21.47 3.54
C GLY A 100 4.92 -21.50 4.72
N ALA A 101 5.46 -21.40 5.92
CA ALA A 101 4.69 -21.22 7.13
C ALA A 101 5.35 -20.13 7.99
N SER A 102 4.58 -19.21 8.51
CA SER A 102 5.07 -18.23 9.47
C SER A 102 4.10 -18.05 10.62
N SER A 103 4.62 -17.72 11.79
CA SER A 103 3.85 -17.45 13.00
C SER A 103 4.45 -16.26 13.72
N ASN A 104 3.61 -15.36 14.23
CA ASN A 104 4.03 -14.25 15.06
C ASN A 104 3.21 -14.23 16.35
N VAL A 105 3.90 -14.03 17.47
CA VAL A 105 3.30 -13.87 18.80
C VAL A 105 3.82 -12.58 19.40
N ASN A 106 2.91 -11.69 19.80
CA ASN A 106 3.24 -10.40 20.39
C ASN A 106 2.50 -10.22 21.71
N GLY A 107 3.16 -9.58 22.68
CA GLY A 107 2.54 -9.05 23.89
C GLY A 107 2.56 -7.52 23.86
N TYR A 108 1.43 -6.90 24.19
CA TYR A 108 1.23 -5.45 24.24
C TYR A 108 0.99 -5.00 25.68
N PHE A 109 1.72 -3.99 26.12
CA PHE A 109 1.61 -3.43 27.47
C PHE A 109 1.40 -1.93 27.34
N HIS A 110 0.30 -1.43 27.88
CA HIS A 110 -0.10 -0.04 27.81
C HIS A 110 -0.08 0.64 29.17
N THR A 111 0.29 1.91 29.22
CA THR A 111 0.13 2.75 30.43
C THR A 111 -1.25 3.38 30.51
N ASN A 112 -1.94 3.51 29.37
CA ASN A 112 -3.29 4.05 29.29
C ASN A 112 -4.11 3.20 28.31
N THR A 113 -4.89 2.27 28.85
CA THR A 113 -5.75 1.37 28.06
C THR A 113 -6.94 2.08 27.41
N ASP A 114 -7.26 3.31 27.88
CA ASP A 114 -8.34 4.10 27.31
C ASP A 114 -7.87 5.04 26.19
N PHE A 115 -6.57 4.99 25.85
CA PHE A 115 -6.04 5.78 24.75
C PHE A 115 -6.59 5.25 23.43
N ASP A 116 -7.17 6.15 22.66
CA ASP A 116 -7.65 5.84 21.32
C ASP A 116 -6.49 5.83 20.32
N TRP A 117 -5.94 4.66 20.05
CA TRP A 117 -4.90 4.44 19.03
C TRP A 117 -5.42 4.57 17.61
N GLN A 118 -6.75 4.55 17.45
CA GLN A 118 -7.40 4.95 16.22
C GLN A 118 -7.68 6.43 16.30
N PHE A 119 -7.15 7.18 15.42
CA PHE A 119 -7.62 8.52 15.43
C PHE A 119 -8.75 8.77 14.48
N ASN A 120 -9.74 9.33 15.13
CA ASN A 120 -10.66 10.18 14.49
C ASN A 120 -9.98 11.57 14.32
N PRO A 121 -9.66 12.05 13.14
CA PRO A 121 -10.74 12.28 12.17
C PRO A 121 -10.87 11.24 11.07
N VAL A 122 -10.02 10.26 11.04
CA VAL A 122 -10.11 9.19 10.05
C VAL A 122 -10.53 7.93 10.76
N GLU A 123 -11.81 7.58 10.70
CA GLU A 123 -12.30 6.33 11.25
C GLU A 123 -11.50 5.14 10.70
N ASN A 124 -11.21 4.19 11.57
CA ASN A 124 -10.46 2.98 11.25
C ASN A 124 -9.00 3.20 10.86
N TYR A 125 -8.39 4.29 11.30
CA TYR A 125 -7.02 4.54 11.02
C TYR A 125 -6.15 4.49 12.29
N PHE A 126 -5.02 3.78 12.19
CA PHE A 126 -4.02 3.72 13.25
C PHE A 126 -2.89 4.69 13.00
N PHE A 127 -2.24 5.17 14.06
CA PHE A 127 -0.85 5.51 13.94
C PHE A 127 -0.15 4.33 13.26
N ARG A 128 0.61 4.57 12.19
CA ARG A 128 1.39 3.52 11.50
C ARG A 128 2.52 3.01 12.40
N ILE A 129 2.17 2.69 13.62
CA ILE A 129 3.07 2.24 14.68
C ILE A 129 3.42 0.80 14.45
N ASP A 130 2.45 0.02 14.01
CA ASP A 130 2.63 -1.34 13.57
C ASP A 130 2.67 -1.36 12.04
N ASN A 131 3.87 -1.41 11.47
CA ASN A 131 4.02 -1.69 10.04
C ASN A 131 3.51 -3.08 9.65
N ASP A 132 3.17 -3.89 10.63
CA ASP A 132 2.77 -5.29 10.50
C ASP A 132 1.38 -5.52 11.10
N ASN A 133 0.39 -4.69 10.75
CA ASN A 133 -1.03 -5.04 10.98
C ASN A 133 -1.41 -6.40 10.34
N ASP A 134 -0.49 -7.00 9.59
CA ASP A 134 -0.61 -8.30 8.94
C ASP A 134 0.05 -9.44 9.75
N LYS A 135 0.42 -9.22 11.02
CA LYS A 135 0.99 -10.30 11.84
C LYS A 135 -0.07 -11.35 12.13
N SER A 136 -0.14 -12.32 11.24
CA SER A 136 -0.96 -13.50 11.43
C SER A 136 -0.35 -14.37 12.54
N ILE A 137 -1.18 -14.92 13.40
CA ILE A 137 -0.77 -15.95 14.36
C ILE A 137 -0.18 -17.14 13.60
N LEU A 138 -0.84 -17.51 12.51
CA LEU A 138 -0.35 -18.51 11.57
C LEU A 138 -0.65 -18.05 10.16
N ARG A 139 0.37 -18.05 9.32
CA ARG A 139 0.27 -17.83 7.88
C ARG A 139 0.83 -19.01 7.14
N LEU A 140 0.06 -19.58 6.26
CA LEU A 140 0.48 -20.61 5.33
C LEU A 140 0.51 -20.00 3.93
N GLU A 141 1.60 -20.22 3.21
CA GLU A 141 1.80 -19.71 1.85
C GLU A 141 2.00 -20.85 0.88
N LEU A 142 1.38 -20.72 -0.28
CA LEU A 142 1.58 -21.63 -1.40
C LEU A 142 1.98 -20.81 -2.62
N LYS A 143 3.12 -21.15 -3.21
CA LYS A 143 3.65 -20.56 -4.43
C LYS A 143 3.81 -21.65 -5.47
N GLY A 144 3.13 -21.52 -6.60
CA GLY A 144 3.24 -22.42 -7.73
C GLY A 144 3.91 -21.73 -8.91
N TYR A 145 4.82 -22.41 -9.57
CA TYR A 145 5.59 -21.93 -10.71
C TYR A 145 5.36 -22.83 -11.91
N PHE A 146 5.08 -22.23 -13.07
CA PHE A 146 4.89 -22.96 -14.33
C PHE A 146 5.74 -22.31 -15.43
N GLY A 147 6.87 -22.95 -15.75
CA GLY A 147 7.90 -22.38 -16.58
C GLY A 147 8.41 -21.05 -16.01
N SER A 148 8.98 -20.20 -16.85
CA SER A 148 9.37 -18.83 -16.49
C SER A 148 8.22 -17.82 -16.61
N LEU A 149 7.06 -18.26 -17.10
CA LEU A 149 5.99 -17.39 -17.58
C LEU A 149 4.87 -17.17 -16.56
N PHE A 150 4.55 -18.17 -15.73
CA PHE A 150 3.39 -18.13 -14.83
C PHE A 150 3.79 -18.41 -13.38
N HIS A 151 3.20 -17.64 -12.48
CA HIS A 151 3.31 -17.81 -11.05
C HIS A 151 1.93 -17.68 -10.41
N ILE A 152 1.65 -18.53 -9.43
CA ILE A 152 0.43 -18.53 -8.63
C ILE A 152 0.83 -18.35 -7.18
N TYR A 153 0.15 -17.46 -6.49
CA TYR A 153 0.31 -17.22 -5.06
C TYR A 153 -1.03 -17.34 -4.34
N PHE A 154 -0.99 -18.01 -3.22
CA PHE A 154 -2.12 -18.07 -2.29
C PHE A 154 -1.60 -18.07 -0.86
N SER A 155 -2.19 -17.25 0.01
CA SER A 155 -1.92 -17.28 1.45
C SER A 155 -3.20 -17.56 2.22
N PHE A 156 -3.02 -18.29 3.31
CA PHE A 156 -4.04 -18.59 4.28
C PHE A 156 -3.59 -18.03 5.62
N ASN A 157 -4.39 -17.15 6.21
CA ASN A 157 -4.04 -16.44 7.42
C ASN A 157 -5.05 -16.76 8.53
N ILE A 158 -4.53 -17.10 9.69
CA ILE A 158 -5.28 -17.08 10.94
C ILE A 158 -4.84 -15.84 11.69
N LYS A 159 -5.73 -14.89 11.85
CA LYS A 159 -5.52 -13.65 12.59
C LYS A 159 -6.38 -13.65 13.82
N ASN A 160 -6.05 -12.78 14.75
CA ASN A 160 -6.95 -12.41 15.81
C ASN A 160 -8.20 -11.75 15.19
N ALA A 161 -9.39 -12.06 15.71
CA ALA A 161 -10.62 -11.43 15.24
C ALA A 161 -10.60 -9.94 15.61
N ASP A 162 -10.47 -9.09 14.60
CA ASP A 162 -10.51 -7.62 14.75
C ASP A 162 -11.95 -7.09 14.98
N TRP A 163 -12.87 -7.94 15.48
CA TRP A 163 -14.31 -7.77 15.33
C TRP A 163 -15.06 -7.70 16.63
N THR A 164 -14.91 -6.62 17.32
CA THR A 164 -15.97 -6.22 18.23
C THR A 164 -16.58 -4.93 17.67
N ASP A 165 -17.88 -4.89 17.50
CA ASP A 165 -18.65 -3.76 16.95
C ASP A 165 -18.33 -2.42 17.62
N ASP A 166 -17.83 -2.45 18.85
CA ASP A 166 -17.58 -1.26 19.66
C ASP A 166 -16.08 -0.87 19.75
N LYS A 167 -15.14 -1.77 19.42
CA LYS A 167 -13.69 -1.50 19.55
C LYS A 167 -12.92 -2.28 18.48
N PRO A 168 -12.74 -1.73 17.30
CA PRO A 168 -12.05 -2.40 16.19
C PRO A 168 -10.55 -2.65 16.47
N PHE A 169 -10.01 -2.10 17.53
CA PHE A 169 -8.74 -2.46 18.13
C PHE A 169 -8.91 -2.42 19.64
N ASP A 170 -9.24 -3.55 20.16
CA ASP A 170 -9.11 -3.70 21.58
C ASP A 170 -7.64 -3.55 21.95
N SER A 171 -7.38 -2.78 22.99
CA SER A 171 -6.09 -2.69 23.68
C SER A 171 -5.69 -4.02 24.32
N ARG A 172 -5.97 -5.13 23.63
CA ARG A 172 -5.65 -6.47 24.12
C ARG A 172 -4.15 -6.62 24.26
N ASN A 173 -3.75 -7.27 25.32
CA ASN A 173 -2.35 -7.43 25.63
C ASN A 173 -1.62 -8.43 24.70
N PHE A 174 -2.33 -9.09 23.79
CA PHE A 174 -1.80 -10.08 22.88
C PHE A 174 -2.44 -9.98 21.51
N ASN A 175 -1.72 -10.33 20.46
CA ASN A 175 -2.22 -10.37 19.09
C ASN A 175 -3.07 -11.62 18.77
N PHE A 176 -3.33 -12.46 19.75
CA PHE A 176 -4.27 -13.57 19.68
C PHE A 176 -5.04 -13.68 21.00
N ASP A 177 -6.28 -14.06 20.90
CA ASP A 177 -7.21 -14.15 22.05
C ASP A 177 -7.12 -15.49 22.78
N LEU A 178 -5.93 -16.04 22.83
CA LEU A 178 -5.61 -17.16 23.74
C LEU A 178 -5.31 -16.62 25.15
N CYS A 179 -6.11 -15.67 25.66
CA CYS A 179 -5.93 -15.24 27.03
C CYS A 179 -6.69 -16.20 27.95
N PRO A 180 -6.01 -17.16 28.60
CA PRO A 180 -6.66 -18.09 29.54
C PRO A 180 -7.17 -17.40 30.81
N PHE A 181 -6.99 -16.07 30.90
CA PHE A 181 -7.27 -15.27 32.08
C PHE A 181 -8.46 -14.32 31.91
N THR A 182 -9.25 -14.45 30.84
CA THR A 182 -10.51 -13.73 30.78
C THR A 182 -11.51 -14.36 31.76
N PRO A 183 -12.32 -13.57 32.49
CA PRO A 183 -13.30 -14.10 33.43
C PRO A 183 -14.32 -15.07 32.81
N ASP A 184 -14.48 -15.02 31.50
CA ASP A 184 -15.47 -15.79 30.73
C ASP A 184 -14.92 -17.10 30.14
N GLY A 185 -13.67 -17.46 30.44
CA GLY A 185 -13.05 -18.70 29.96
C GLY A 185 -12.31 -18.54 28.62
N PHE A 186 -11.90 -19.66 28.08
CA PHE A 186 -11.20 -19.74 26.79
C PHE A 186 -12.18 -19.43 25.65
N THR A 187 -12.18 -18.23 25.15
CA THR A 187 -12.85 -17.89 23.89
C THR A 187 -11.79 -17.81 22.78
N PHE A 188 -11.93 -18.67 21.80
CA PHE A 188 -11.09 -18.71 20.62
C PHE A 188 -11.81 -17.87 19.55
N ASP A 189 -11.62 -16.56 19.59
CA ASP A 189 -12.14 -15.63 18.59
C ASP A 189 -11.16 -15.51 17.43
N GLU A 190 -10.89 -16.62 16.77
CA GLU A 190 -10.04 -16.63 15.60
C GLU A 190 -10.87 -16.54 14.33
N GLU A 191 -10.51 -15.61 13.49
CA GLU A 191 -11.09 -15.48 12.18
C GLU A 191 -10.19 -16.08 11.11
N LEU A 192 -10.77 -16.97 10.33
CA LEU A 192 -10.23 -17.39 9.06
C LEU A 192 -10.35 -16.22 8.09
N SER A 193 -9.34 -15.36 8.06
CA SER A 193 -9.41 -14.18 7.22
C SER A 193 -9.34 -14.55 5.74
N VAL A 194 -10.13 -13.87 4.94
CA VAL A 194 -9.96 -13.88 3.48
C VAL A 194 -8.51 -13.54 3.17
N PRO A 195 -7.82 -14.31 2.31
CA PRO A 195 -6.44 -14.02 1.99
C PRO A 195 -6.31 -12.58 1.49
N ASP A 196 -5.42 -11.84 2.11
CA ASP A 196 -4.98 -10.51 1.68
C ASP A 196 -4.15 -10.59 0.39
N ARG A 197 -3.56 -11.76 0.12
CA ARG A 197 -2.83 -12.06 -1.11
C ARG A 197 -3.26 -13.39 -1.71
N ALA A 198 -3.84 -13.34 -2.91
CA ALA A 198 -4.22 -14.51 -3.72
C ALA A 198 -4.32 -14.08 -5.18
N PHE A 199 -3.37 -14.47 -6.01
CA PHE A 199 -3.29 -13.99 -7.39
C PHE A 199 -2.59 -14.97 -8.32
N LEU A 200 -2.82 -14.75 -9.61
CA LEU A 200 -2.07 -15.29 -10.74
C LEU A 200 -1.23 -14.15 -11.33
N SER A 201 0.03 -14.39 -11.62
CA SER A 201 0.86 -13.49 -12.42
C SER A 201 1.45 -14.20 -13.62
N ALA A 202 1.64 -13.44 -14.69
CA ALA A 202 2.26 -13.89 -15.93
C ALA A 202 3.10 -12.77 -16.53
N GLY A 203 4.18 -13.11 -17.23
CA GLY A 203 4.99 -12.07 -17.84
C GLY A 203 6.30 -12.58 -18.45
N GLY A 204 7.18 -11.66 -18.70
CA GLY A 204 8.50 -11.88 -19.28
C GLY A 204 9.52 -10.86 -18.79
N ASP A 205 10.59 -10.65 -19.55
CA ASP A 205 11.72 -9.80 -19.14
C ASP A 205 11.40 -8.30 -19.08
N PHE A 206 10.30 -7.86 -19.69
CA PHE A 206 9.94 -6.45 -19.82
C PHE A 206 8.46 -6.15 -19.54
N TRP A 207 7.68 -7.15 -19.16
CA TRP A 207 6.27 -6.99 -18.84
C TRP A 207 5.81 -8.00 -17.81
N ASN A 208 4.78 -7.61 -17.05
CA ASN A 208 4.10 -8.46 -16.08
C ASN A 208 2.62 -8.10 -16.02
N ILE A 209 1.76 -9.11 -15.99
CA ILE A 209 0.33 -9.01 -15.69
C ILE A 209 0.07 -9.76 -14.38
N GLN A 210 -0.72 -9.15 -13.50
CA GLN A 210 -1.18 -9.74 -12.24
C GLN A 210 -2.71 -9.64 -12.17
N LEU A 211 -3.37 -10.74 -11.88
CA LEU A 211 -4.82 -10.81 -11.69
C LEU A 211 -5.12 -11.45 -10.34
N GLY A 212 -5.88 -10.77 -9.52
CA GLY A 212 -6.30 -11.28 -8.22
C GLY A 212 -6.16 -10.24 -7.12
N ARG A 213 -5.92 -10.70 -5.92
CA ARG A 213 -5.86 -9.89 -4.70
C ARG A 213 -4.42 -9.69 -4.25
N ASP A 214 -4.00 -8.45 -4.05
CA ASP A 214 -2.70 -8.09 -3.48
C ASP A 214 -2.74 -6.66 -2.93
N ARG A 215 -1.73 -6.27 -2.15
CA ARG A 215 -1.48 -4.87 -1.78
C ARG A 215 -0.83 -4.13 -2.94
N PHE A 216 -1.09 -2.83 -3.02
CA PHE A 216 -0.62 -2.00 -4.12
C PHE A 216 -0.24 -0.61 -3.62
N LEU A 217 0.92 -0.12 -4.04
CA LEU A 217 1.48 1.18 -3.65
C LEU A 217 1.99 1.91 -4.90
N ILE A 218 1.69 3.19 -4.99
CA ILE A 218 2.26 4.13 -5.98
C ILE A 218 2.77 5.35 -5.26
N GLY A 219 4.08 5.53 -5.22
CA GLY A 219 4.74 6.71 -4.68
C GLY A 219 5.85 6.44 -3.68
N ALA A 220 6.71 7.45 -3.47
CA ALA A 220 7.91 7.36 -2.65
C ALA A 220 7.70 7.73 -1.18
N GLY A 221 6.51 8.17 -0.78
CA GLY A 221 6.25 8.69 0.56
C GLY A 221 6.53 7.66 1.68
N LYS A 222 7.04 8.13 2.80
CA LYS A 222 7.31 7.31 4.00
C LYS A 222 6.06 7.18 4.87
N THR A 223 5.32 8.27 5.08
CA THR A 223 4.09 8.30 5.89
C THR A 223 2.84 7.87 5.11
N GLY A 224 3.01 7.46 3.88
CA GLY A 224 1.99 7.11 2.92
C GLY A 224 2.29 7.74 1.56
N SER A 225 1.42 7.61 0.59
CA SER A 225 1.55 8.26 -0.72
C SER A 225 0.34 9.12 -1.01
N LEU A 226 0.56 10.29 -1.63
CA LEU A 226 -0.55 11.11 -2.12
C LEU A 226 -1.31 10.43 -3.26
N ILE A 227 -0.66 9.51 -3.98
CA ILE A 227 -1.21 8.91 -5.20
C ILE A 227 -2.03 7.66 -4.89
N LEU A 228 -1.40 6.66 -4.31
CA LEU A 228 -2.01 5.43 -3.84
C LEU A 228 -1.16 4.86 -2.71
N SER A 229 -1.70 4.84 -1.52
CA SER A 229 -1.00 4.39 -0.32
C SER A 229 -1.26 2.90 -0.04
N ASP A 230 -0.40 2.31 0.74
CA ASP A 230 -0.49 0.90 1.17
C ASP A 230 -1.33 0.67 2.43
N ASN A 231 -2.04 1.70 2.91
CA ASN A 231 -2.95 1.62 4.04
C ASN A 231 -4.23 0.81 3.73
N PHE A 232 -4.58 0.67 2.45
CA PHE A 232 -5.71 -0.17 2.06
C PHE A 232 -5.33 -1.65 2.16
N PRO A 233 -6.12 -2.49 2.84
CA PRO A 233 -5.73 -3.87 3.19
C PRO A 233 -5.37 -4.73 1.97
N TYR A 234 -6.14 -4.62 0.89
CA TYR A 234 -5.87 -5.28 -0.38
C TYR A 234 -6.66 -4.65 -1.53
N HIS A 235 -6.18 -4.85 -2.75
CA HIS A 235 -6.88 -4.53 -3.99
C HIS A 235 -7.25 -5.83 -4.72
N ASN A 236 -8.52 -5.96 -5.14
CA ASN A 236 -8.90 -6.96 -6.14
C ASN A 236 -8.66 -6.33 -7.51
N MET A 237 -7.58 -6.71 -8.19
CA MET A 237 -7.10 -5.94 -9.34
C MET A 237 -6.66 -6.79 -10.52
N LEU A 238 -6.73 -6.18 -11.69
CA LEU A 238 -5.95 -6.51 -12.86
C LEU A 238 -4.89 -5.42 -13.02
N ARG A 239 -3.62 -5.79 -13.04
CA ARG A 239 -2.50 -4.87 -13.20
C ARG A 239 -1.61 -5.31 -14.34
N LEU A 240 -1.20 -4.35 -15.19
CA LEU A 240 -0.20 -4.50 -16.24
C LEU A 240 0.97 -3.57 -15.97
N ASN A 241 2.18 -4.09 -15.98
CA ASN A 241 3.42 -3.32 -15.97
C ASN A 241 4.21 -3.62 -17.22
N LEU A 242 4.65 -2.56 -17.90
CA LEU A 242 5.67 -2.61 -18.95
C LEU A 242 6.90 -1.88 -18.43
N PHE A 243 8.03 -2.54 -18.35
CA PHE A 243 9.21 -1.99 -17.68
C PHE A 243 10.51 -2.21 -18.47
N GLY A 244 11.26 -1.15 -18.58
CA GLY A 244 12.62 -1.12 -19.07
C GLY A 244 13.57 -0.57 -18.03
N SER A 245 14.82 -0.35 -18.39
CA SER A 245 15.82 0.28 -17.51
C SER A 245 15.54 1.77 -17.26
N ARG A 246 14.86 2.46 -18.19
CA ARG A 246 14.63 3.91 -18.15
C ARG A 246 13.18 4.34 -18.23
N LEU A 247 12.30 3.49 -18.67
CA LEU A 247 10.89 3.79 -18.85
C LEU A 247 10.06 2.68 -18.25
N LYS A 248 9.05 3.04 -17.47
CA LYS A 248 8.02 2.13 -17.01
C LYS A 248 6.65 2.73 -17.27
N TYR A 249 5.74 1.88 -17.69
CA TYR A 249 4.32 2.16 -17.78
C TYR A 249 3.57 1.15 -16.91
N SER A 250 2.65 1.64 -16.10
CA SER A 250 1.82 0.81 -15.22
C SER A 250 0.36 1.17 -15.42
N PHE A 251 -0.47 0.17 -15.56
CA PHE A 251 -1.92 0.29 -15.63
C PHE A 251 -2.55 -0.68 -14.64
N ALA A 252 -3.54 -0.23 -13.89
CA ALA A 252 -4.28 -1.10 -12.98
C ALA A 252 -5.76 -0.71 -12.93
N VAL A 253 -6.59 -1.73 -12.80
CA VAL A 253 -8.02 -1.60 -12.48
C VAL A 253 -8.26 -2.37 -11.20
N SER A 254 -8.74 -1.69 -10.17
CA SER A 254 -9.07 -2.27 -8.88
C SER A 254 -10.57 -2.14 -8.61
N SER A 255 -11.20 -3.19 -8.10
CA SER A 255 -12.62 -3.21 -7.77
C SER A 255 -12.82 -3.14 -6.26
N PHE A 256 -13.71 -2.25 -5.83
CA PHE A 256 -14.15 -2.10 -4.45
C PHE A 256 -15.61 -2.53 -4.29
N TRP A 257 -16.04 -2.64 -3.04
CA TRP A 257 -17.45 -2.80 -2.74
C TRP A 257 -18.24 -1.55 -3.11
N HIS A 258 -19.38 -1.74 -3.74
CA HIS A 258 -20.28 -0.63 -4.06
C HIS A 258 -21.02 -0.19 -2.78
N PRO A 259 -21.10 1.12 -2.48
CA PRO A 259 -21.66 1.61 -1.22
C PRO A 259 -23.14 1.25 -0.99
N GLN A 260 -23.92 1.02 -2.05
CA GLN A 260 -25.34 0.69 -1.94
C GLN A 260 -25.67 -0.80 -1.69
N VAL A 261 -24.66 -1.62 -1.38
CA VAL A 261 -24.78 -3.09 -1.32
C VAL A 261 -25.16 -3.62 0.07
N TYR A 262 -25.80 -2.84 0.94
CA TYR A 262 -25.83 -3.12 2.38
C TYR A 262 -27.06 -3.77 2.98
N GLU A 263 -28.11 -3.99 2.25
CA GLU A 263 -29.23 -4.77 2.77
C GLU A 263 -29.05 -6.24 2.42
N VAL A 264 -28.74 -7.04 3.43
CA VAL A 264 -28.71 -8.50 3.31
C VAL A 264 -30.10 -8.97 2.87
N GLY A 265 -30.19 -9.40 1.61
CA GLY A 265 -31.43 -9.93 1.04
C GLY A 265 -32.07 -9.09 -0.07
N ASP A 266 -31.55 -7.93 -0.40
CA ASP A 266 -32.09 -7.12 -1.49
C ASP A 266 -31.32 -7.36 -2.81
N GLU A 267 -32.06 -7.62 -3.90
CA GLU A 267 -31.49 -7.86 -5.26
C GLU A 267 -30.80 -6.64 -5.90
N LYS A 268 -30.61 -5.54 -5.17
CA LYS A 268 -30.04 -4.27 -5.63
C LYS A 268 -28.52 -4.28 -5.81
N THR A 269 -27.86 -5.41 -5.71
CA THR A 269 -26.39 -5.56 -5.75
C THR A 269 -25.81 -5.55 -7.16
N LYS A 270 -26.18 -4.62 -8.01
CA LYS A 270 -25.69 -4.59 -9.40
C LYS A 270 -24.61 -3.54 -9.67
N GLY A 271 -24.32 -2.67 -8.71
CA GLY A 271 -23.40 -1.57 -8.89
C GLY A 271 -21.94 -2.02 -9.02
N ILE A 272 -21.15 -1.26 -9.75
CA ILE A 272 -19.69 -1.40 -9.83
C ILE A 272 -19.03 -0.14 -9.30
N TYR A 273 -17.87 -0.32 -8.64
CA TYR A 273 -17.05 0.73 -8.10
C TYR A 273 -15.58 0.40 -8.37
N LEU A 274 -14.96 1.14 -9.28
CA LEU A 274 -13.64 0.83 -9.83
C LEU A 274 -12.69 2.00 -9.65
N LEU A 275 -11.46 1.70 -9.26
CA LEU A 275 -10.31 2.56 -9.37
C LEU A 275 -9.51 2.17 -10.62
N ILE A 276 -9.31 3.09 -11.53
CA ILE A 276 -8.53 2.90 -12.75
C ILE A 276 -7.34 3.85 -12.65
N THR A 277 -6.14 3.34 -12.69
CA THR A 277 -4.94 4.16 -12.62
C THR A 277 -3.96 3.81 -13.73
N ASN A 278 -3.37 4.83 -14.32
CA ASN A 278 -2.26 4.67 -15.25
C ASN A 278 -1.13 5.63 -14.88
N ARG A 279 0.09 5.14 -15.04
CA ARG A 279 1.29 5.87 -14.68
C ARG A 279 2.38 5.63 -15.70
N ILE A 280 3.02 6.70 -16.09
CA ILE A 280 4.26 6.67 -16.85
C ILE A 280 5.39 7.26 -16.02
N GLU A 281 6.52 6.60 -15.95
CA GLU A 281 7.71 7.10 -15.28
C GLU A 281 8.95 6.95 -16.15
N GLY A 282 9.77 7.98 -16.16
CA GLY A 282 10.99 8.06 -16.94
C GLY A 282 12.21 8.41 -16.09
N ARG A 283 13.34 7.74 -16.36
CA ARG A 283 14.64 7.94 -15.70
C ARG A 283 15.56 8.71 -16.63
N LEU A 284 16.08 9.84 -16.16
CA LEU A 284 16.82 10.82 -16.95
C LEU A 284 18.20 11.10 -16.32
N PHE A 285 19.08 11.71 -17.08
CA PHE A 285 20.40 12.19 -16.64
C PHE A 285 21.24 11.10 -15.95
N SER A 286 21.44 9.96 -16.63
CA SER A 286 22.15 8.80 -16.09
C SER A 286 21.57 8.31 -14.78
N ASP A 287 20.24 8.19 -14.75
CA ASP A 287 19.43 7.71 -13.62
C ASP A 287 19.44 8.64 -12.38
N ARG A 288 19.86 9.90 -12.50
CA ARG A 288 19.84 10.85 -11.38
C ARG A 288 18.48 11.49 -11.15
N LEU A 289 17.58 11.47 -12.13
CA LEU A 289 16.26 12.06 -12.04
C LEU A 289 15.23 11.05 -12.52
N THR A 290 14.20 10.82 -11.71
CA THR A 290 12.97 10.14 -12.13
C THR A 290 11.83 11.15 -12.13
N ILE A 291 11.08 11.20 -13.22
CA ILE A 291 9.84 11.98 -13.34
C ILE A 291 8.73 10.99 -13.63
N ALA A 292 7.63 11.12 -12.93
CA ALA A 292 6.46 10.31 -13.16
C ALA A 292 5.19 11.17 -13.19
N PHE A 293 4.29 10.76 -14.06
CA PHE A 293 2.94 11.28 -14.16
C PHE A 293 1.96 10.15 -13.91
N ASN A 294 0.98 10.40 -13.06
CA ASN A 294 -0.08 9.47 -12.73
C ASN A 294 -1.43 10.11 -13.01
N ASN A 295 -2.30 9.36 -13.65
CA ASN A 295 -3.70 9.71 -13.84
C ASN A 295 -4.55 8.60 -13.22
N THR A 296 -5.46 8.98 -12.33
CA THR A 296 -6.32 8.04 -11.61
C THR A 296 -7.76 8.46 -11.77
N THR A 297 -8.63 7.50 -12.06
CA THR A 297 -10.08 7.72 -12.18
C THR A 297 -10.81 6.75 -11.27
N LEU A 298 -11.70 7.28 -10.49
CA LEU A 298 -12.70 6.53 -9.76
C LEU A 298 -13.99 6.49 -10.59
N TYR A 299 -14.50 5.30 -10.88
CA TYR A 299 -15.68 5.08 -11.68
C TYR A 299 -16.75 4.33 -10.88
N LYS A 300 -17.96 4.85 -10.86
CA LYS A 300 -19.10 4.27 -10.16
C LYS A 300 -20.29 4.17 -11.10
N ASP A 301 -20.90 2.99 -11.17
CA ASP A 301 -22.16 2.78 -11.92
C ASP A 301 -23.12 1.90 -11.13
N ASP A 302 -24.29 2.43 -10.81
CA ASP A 302 -25.31 1.75 -9.99
C ASP A 302 -25.99 0.60 -10.73
N ASN A 303 -25.89 0.56 -12.06
CA ASN A 303 -26.47 -0.49 -12.90
C ASN A 303 -25.47 -1.63 -13.24
N GLY A 304 -24.23 -1.53 -12.76
CA GLY A 304 -23.20 -2.52 -13.01
C GLY A 304 -22.67 -2.54 -14.45
N LEU A 305 -22.78 -1.43 -15.17
CA LEU A 305 -22.31 -1.32 -16.55
C LEU A 305 -20.87 -0.84 -16.58
N ILE A 306 -20.01 -1.61 -17.23
CA ILE A 306 -18.63 -1.20 -17.51
C ILE A 306 -18.61 -0.43 -18.82
N ASP A 307 -18.18 0.83 -18.78
CA ASP A 307 -17.93 1.60 -19.97
C ASP A 307 -16.45 1.52 -20.35
N LEU A 308 -16.16 0.86 -21.45
CA LEU A 308 -14.78 0.65 -21.93
C LEU A 308 -14.02 1.95 -22.25
N ARG A 309 -14.71 3.07 -22.41
CA ARG A 309 -14.07 4.37 -22.58
C ARG A 309 -13.22 4.75 -21.36
N TYR A 310 -13.65 4.39 -20.15
CA TYR A 310 -12.90 4.62 -18.91
C TYR A 310 -11.79 3.60 -18.66
N MET A 311 -11.77 2.52 -19.41
CA MET A 311 -10.75 1.47 -19.30
C MET A 311 -9.63 1.61 -20.34
N ASN A 312 -9.64 2.67 -21.15
CA ASN A 312 -8.57 2.90 -22.11
C ASN A 312 -7.26 3.26 -21.37
N PRO A 313 -6.22 2.41 -21.46
CA PRO A 313 -4.99 2.63 -20.70
C PRO A 313 -4.16 3.84 -21.18
N LEU A 314 -4.56 4.49 -22.26
CA LEU A 314 -3.84 5.63 -22.84
C LEU A 314 -4.63 6.94 -22.73
N ASP A 315 -5.82 6.94 -22.16
CA ASP A 315 -6.63 8.14 -22.02
C ASP A 315 -6.22 8.98 -20.81
N TYR A 316 -6.22 10.27 -21.03
CA TYR A 316 -6.17 11.29 -20.01
C TYR A 316 -7.61 11.73 -19.67
N TYR A 317 -8.11 11.26 -18.53
CA TYR A 317 -9.54 11.29 -18.21
C TYR A 317 -10.10 12.66 -17.84
N HIS A 318 -9.27 13.64 -17.43
CA HIS A 318 -9.71 14.86 -16.78
C HIS A 318 -10.65 15.72 -17.64
N ASN A 319 -10.47 15.80 -18.96
CA ASN A 319 -11.23 16.75 -19.78
C ASN A 319 -12.14 16.11 -20.84
N PHE A 320 -11.98 14.82 -21.12
CA PHE A 320 -12.67 14.20 -22.24
C PHE A 320 -13.93 13.42 -21.86
N PHE A 321 -14.05 13.02 -20.59
CA PHE A 321 -15.09 12.09 -20.15
C PHE A 321 -15.70 12.46 -18.79
N ILE A 322 -15.60 13.73 -18.34
CA ILE A 322 -16.19 14.14 -17.06
C ILE A 322 -17.69 13.91 -17.10
N SER A 323 -18.13 12.94 -16.34
CA SER A 323 -19.53 12.63 -16.11
C SER A 323 -19.78 12.53 -14.60
N HIS A 324 -21.05 12.60 -14.19
CA HIS A 324 -21.45 12.36 -12.81
C HIS A 324 -21.13 10.94 -12.28
N LYS A 325 -20.52 10.07 -13.09
CA LYS A 325 -20.14 8.70 -12.76
C LYS A 325 -18.64 8.52 -12.49
N GLN A 326 -17.88 9.59 -12.55
CA GLN A 326 -16.43 9.50 -12.38
C GLN A 326 -15.86 10.70 -11.62
N ASN A 327 -14.73 10.47 -10.97
CA ASN A 327 -13.81 11.47 -10.47
C ASN A 327 -12.40 11.15 -10.97
N ALA A 328 -11.67 12.15 -11.43
CA ALA A 328 -10.33 11.96 -11.99
C ALA A 328 -9.33 12.88 -11.30
N SER A 329 -8.18 12.32 -10.88
CA SER A 329 -7.06 13.08 -10.34
C SER A 329 -5.80 12.93 -11.19
N ALA A 330 -4.97 13.94 -11.16
CA ALA A 330 -3.64 13.94 -11.76
C ALA A 330 -2.59 14.10 -10.67
N ALA A 331 -1.49 13.33 -10.77
CA ALA A 331 -0.39 13.48 -9.85
C ALA A 331 0.96 13.45 -10.56
N PHE A 332 1.90 14.20 -10.01
CA PHE A 332 3.28 14.26 -10.45
C PHE A 332 4.18 13.81 -9.31
N GLU A 333 5.18 13.01 -9.65
CA GLU A 333 6.24 12.64 -8.74
C GLU A 333 7.59 12.94 -9.37
N LEU A 334 8.47 13.51 -8.58
CA LEU A 334 9.84 13.81 -8.95
C LEU A 334 10.77 13.21 -7.89
N ILE A 335 11.79 12.47 -8.33
CA ILE A 335 12.81 11.88 -7.45
C ILE A 335 14.18 12.24 -8.00
N TYR A 336 15.01 12.88 -7.17
CA TYR A 336 16.29 13.42 -7.58
C TYR A 336 17.43 12.97 -6.66
N ALA A 337 18.43 12.32 -7.24
CA ALA A 337 19.69 12.02 -6.57
C ALA A 337 20.58 13.27 -6.53
N MET A 338 20.57 13.97 -5.39
CA MET A 338 21.34 15.19 -5.18
C MET A 338 22.85 14.91 -5.19
N ALA A 339 23.24 13.83 -4.50
CA ALA A 339 24.61 13.34 -4.41
C ALA A 339 24.60 11.84 -4.07
N LYS A 340 25.76 11.17 -4.07
CA LYS A 340 25.90 9.83 -3.49
C LYS A 340 25.47 9.86 -2.03
N GLY A 341 24.60 8.95 -1.65
CA GLY A 341 24.00 8.89 -0.32
C GLY A 341 22.84 9.84 -0.09
N TRP A 342 22.46 10.74 -1.01
CA TRP A 342 21.41 11.73 -0.83
C TRP A 342 20.38 11.70 -1.95
N ASN A 343 19.11 11.60 -1.58
CA ASN A 343 17.99 11.60 -2.49
C ASN A 343 16.89 12.52 -1.98
N ALA A 344 16.23 13.25 -2.88
CA ALA A 344 15.04 14.03 -2.58
C ALA A 344 13.88 13.53 -3.44
N TYR A 345 12.67 13.59 -2.91
CA TYR A 345 11.45 13.29 -3.67
C TYR A 345 10.37 14.30 -3.37
N ALA A 346 9.50 14.51 -4.34
CA ALA A 346 8.33 15.37 -4.21
C ALA A 346 7.15 14.72 -4.91
N GLN A 347 5.96 14.89 -4.34
CA GLN A 347 4.69 14.53 -4.95
C GLN A 347 3.73 15.72 -4.91
N VAL A 348 2.96 15.88 -5.96
CA VAL A 348 1.83 16.79 -6.02
C VAL A 348 0.65 16.02 -6.60
N ILE A 349 -0.48 16.04 -5.92
CA ILE A 349 -1.74 15.53 -6.43
C ILE A 349 -2.75 16.66 -6.58
N ILE A 350 -3.52 16.60 -7.64
CA ILE A 350 -4.56 17.53 -7.98
C ILE A 350 -5.81 16.70 -8.29
N ASP A 351 -6.81 16.78 -7.42
CA ASP A 351 -8.09 16.10 -7.60
C ASP A 351 -9.09 17.08 -8.26
N ASP A 352 -9.13 18.32 -7.78
CA ASP A 352 -9.91 19.39 -8.41
C ASP A 352 -9.22 20.75 -8.24
N ILE A 353 -9.42 21.66 -9.21
CA ILE A 353 -8.96 23.05 -9.15
C ILE A 353 -10.06 23.95 -9.70
N SER A 354 -10.46 24.94 -8.91
CA SER A 354 -11.37 25.97 -9.39
C SER A 354 -10.68 26.87 -10.43
N SER A 355 -11.23 26.95 -11.64
CA SER A 355 -10.68 27.83 -12.67
C SER A 355 -11.17 29.29 -12.48
N PRO A 356 -10.34 30.31 -12.80
CA PRO A 356 -10.76 31.73 -12.66
C PRO A 356 -12.02 32.12 -13.40
N GLY A 357 -12.45 31.38 -14.43
CA GLY A 357 -13.67 31.65 -15.20
C GLY A 357 -14.95 31.02 -14.60
N GLU A 358 -14.83 30.07 -13.71
CA GLU A 358 -15.98 29.42 -13.04
C GLU A 358 -16.57 30.30 -11.92
N ASN A 359 -15.78 31.25 -11.41
CA ASN A 359 -16.17 32.14 -10.33
C ASN A 359 -17.07 33.32 -10.75
N ASP A 360 -17.13 33.64 -12.04
CA ASP A 360 -17.80 34.88 -12.51
C ASP A 360 -19.32 34.78 -12.51
N ASP A 361 -19.92 33.60 -12.53
CA ASP A 361 -21.37 33.41 -12.61
C ASP A 361 -22.05 33.15 -11.26
N GLY A 362 -21.32 33.15 -10.12
CA GLY A 362 -21.86 32.85 -8.79
C GLY A 362 -22.40 31.43 -8.65
N LYS A 363 -22.05 30.54 -9.59
CA LYS A 363 -22.43 29.12 -9.56
C LYS A 363 -21.29 28.29 -9.00
N ASP A 364 -21.60 27.58 -7.96
CA ASP A 364 -20.99 26.36 -7.43
C ASP A 364 -19.50 26.14 -7.77
N THR A 365 -18.61 26.85 -7.10
CA THR A 365 -17.18 26.61 -7.21
C THR A 365 -16.79 25.47 -6.31
N ALA A 366 -16.21 24.41 -6.90
CA ALA A 366 -15.55 23.34 -6.16
C ALA A 366 -14.33 23.90 -5.42
N PRO A 367 -14.07 23.50 -4.15
CA PRO A 367 -12.83 23.88 -3.47
C PRO A 367 -11.64 23.25 -4.18
N ASP A 368 -10.50 23.95 -4.15
CA ASP A 368 -9.25 23.35 -4.59
C ASP A 368 -8.91 22.12 -3.74
N GLN A 369 -8.56 21.04 -4.40
CA GLN A 369 -8.26 19.74 -3.78
C GLN A 369 -6.84 19.32 -4.16
N ILE A 370 -5.87 19.82 -3.40
CA ILE A 370 -4.44 19.67 -3.72
C ILE A 370 -3.71 19.08 -2.51
N GLY A 371 -2.76 18.19 -2.79
CA GLY A 371 -1.82 17.67 -1.80
C GLY A 371 -0.39 17.85 -2.25
N TYR A 372 0.49 18.14 -1.30
CA TYR A 372 1.93 18.31 -1.50
C TYR A 372 2.70 17.43 -0.54
N MET A 373 3.74 16.79 -1.04
CA MET A 373 4.69 16.02 -0.23
C MET A 373 6.11 16.33 -0.68
N LEU A 374 7.01 16.47 0.27
CA LEU A 374 8.44 16.64 0.05
C LEU A 374 9.22 15.80 1.04
N GLY A 375 10.18 15.01 0.56
CA GLY A 375 11.05 14.22 1.41
C GLY A 375 12.50 14.24 0.97
N ILE A 376 13.38 14.00 1.95
CA ILE A 376 14.83 13.86 1.74
C ILE A 376 15.27 12.58 2.45
N ARG A 377 16.04 11.75 1.74
CA ARG A 377 16.63 10.51 2.27
C ARG A 377 18.15 10.60 2.24
N TYR A 378 18.75 10.14 3.32
CA TYR A 378 20.18 9.91 3.42
C TYR A 378 20.47 8.44 3.71
N THR A 379 21.40 7.84 3.00
CA THR A 379 21.78 6.44 3.22
C THR A 379 23.28 6.26 3.09
N THR A 380 23.86 5.55 4.04
CA THR A 380 25.31 5.26 4.05
C THR A 380 25.60 3.93 4.74
N VAL A 381 26.75 3.34 4.40
CA VAL A 381 27.27 2.18 5.15
C VAL A 381 27.85 2.66 6.47
N LEU A 382 27.47 2.03 7.57
CA LEU A 382 27.99 2.29 8.91
C LEU A 382 28.38 0.96 9.57
N GLY A 383 29.66 0.72 9.73
CA GLY A 383 30.17 -0.54 10.25
C GLY A 383 29.79 -1.74 9.37
N LYS A 384 29.02 -2.69 9.93
CA LYS A 384 28.53 -3.88 9.22
C LYS A 384 27.15 -3.69 8.57
N GLY A 385 26.49 -2.59 8.89
CA GLY A 385 25.12 -2.34 8.45
C GLY A 385 25.00 -1.08 7.60
N VAL A 386 23.77 -0.80 7.23
CA VAL A 386 23.37 0.37 6.46
C VAL A 386 22.50 1.27 7.34
N LEU A 387 22.90 2.53 7.46
CA LEU A 387 22.14 3.58 8.12
C LEU A 387 21.32 4.32 7.07
N GLY A 388 20.01 4.40 7.27
CA GLY A 388 19.09 5.24 6.52
C GLY A 388 18.47 6.31 7.42
N VAL A 389 18.29 7.52 6.90
CA VAL A 389 17.55 8.61 7.55
C VAL A 389 16.60 9.21 6.53
N ASN A 390 15.36 9.42 6.92
CA ASN A 390 14.34 10.07 6.10
C ASN A 390 13.72 11.24 6.86
N ARG A 391 13.45 12.32 6.15
CA ARG A 391 12.66 13.44 6.62
C ARG A 391 11.60 13.75 5.58
N GLU A 392 10.35 13.83 6.00
CA GLU A 392 9.21 14.07 5.12
C GLU A 392 8.29 15.16 5.70
N ALA A 393 7.74 15.97 4.81
CA ALA A 393 6.70 16.94 5.11
C ALA A 393 5.56 16.78 4.11
N VAL A 394 4.32 16.77 4.61
CA VAL A 394 3.11 16.64 3.80
C VAL A 394 2.12 17.72 4.20
N TYR A 395 1.43 18.26 3.20
CA TYR A 395 0.32 19.17 3.40
C TYR A 395 -0.81 18.83 2.44
N THR A 396 -2.01 18.63 2.98
CA THR A 396 -3.20 18.30 2.21
C THR A 396 -4.31 19.32 2.47
N TYR A 397 -4.95 19.79 1.41
CA TYR A 397 -6.08 20.70 1.52
C TYR A 397 -7.30 20.01 2.14
N PRO A 398 -8.22 20.76 2.78
CA PRO A 398 -9.31 20.18 3.56
C PRO A 398 -10.19 19.18 2.82
N PHE A 399 -10.43 19.42 1.54
CA PHE A 399 -11.34 18.57 0.75
C PHE A 399 -10.63 17.59 -0.18
N LEU A 400 -9.30 17.46 -0.09
CA LEU A 400 -8.59 16.48 -0.90
C LEU A 400 -9.18 15.08 -0.69
N TYR A 401 -9.46 14.38 -1.78
CA TYR A 401 -10.11 13.07 -1.85
C TYR A 401 -11.61 13.05 -1.51
N LEU A 402 -12.21 14.16 -1.15
CA LEU A 402 -13.63 14.24 -0.82
C LEU A 402 -14.40 14.81 -2.01
N ARG A 403 -15.36 14.05 -2.51
CA ARG A 403 -16.29 14.54 -3.52
C ARG A 403 -17.68 14.06 -3.20
N SER A 404 -18.50 14.93 -2.66
CA SER A 404 -19.92 14.63 -2.53
C SER A 404 -20.64 15.05 -3.80
N THR A 405 -21.51 14.19 -4.29
CA THR A 405 -22.53 14.63 -5.24
C THR A 405 -23.61 15.37 -4.45
N ASN A 406 -23.91 16.61 -4.79
CA ASN A 406 -24.98 17.43 -4.17
C ASN A 406 -26.37 16.87 -4.50
N ARG A 407 -26.65 15.64 -4.13
CA ARG A 407 -27.98 15.07 -4.24
C ARG A 407 -28.50 14.85 -2.83
N ASP A 408 -29.55 15.55 -2.49
CA ASP A 408 -30.30 15.38 -1.23
C ASP A 408 -30.88 13.96 -1.05
N ASP A 409 -30.80 13.13 -2.08
CA ASP A 409 -31.29 11.77 -2.17
C ASP A 409 -30.21 10.67 -2.01
N GLN A 410 -28.94 11.05 -1.75
CA GLN A 410 -27.88 10.04 -1.49
C GLN A 410 -27.93 9.55 -0.04
N PRO A 411 -27.77 8.22 0.17
CA PRO A 411 -27.59 7.66 1.51
C PRO A 411 -26.41 8.32 2.23
N ASP A 412 -26.53 8.52 3.53
CA ASP A 412 -25.45 9.13 4.34
C ASP A 412 -24.16 8.33 4.31
N ASP A 413 -24.22 7.04 4.03
CA ASP A 413 -23.08 6.13 3.96
C ASP A 413 -22.36 6.10 2.58
N ASP A 414 -22.90 6.78 1.56
CA ASP A 414 -22.30 6.79 0.24
C ASP A 414 -21.16 7.82 0.17
N PRO A 415 -19.87 7.40 0.02
CA PRO A 415 -18.74 8.32 -0.13
C PRO A 415 -18.78 9.12 -1.45
N GLY A 416 -19.82 8.95 -2.26
CA GLY A 416 -19.94 9.60 -3.55
C GLY A 416 -18.87 9.12 -4.53
N LEU A 417 -18.14 10.07 -5.09
CA LEU A 417 -16.98 9.85 -5.96
C LEU A 417 -15.66 10.27 -5.29
N GLY A 418 -15.62 10.33 -3.95
CA GLY A 418 -14.38 10.55 -3.21
C GLY A 418 -13.37 9.42 -3.43
N TYR A 419 -12.08 9.72 -3.32
CA TYR A 419 -11.01 8.70 -3.39
C TYR A 419 -10.99 7.83 -2.14
N ILE A 420 -12.09 7.11 -1.94
CA ILE A 420 -12.35 6.28 -0.77
C ILE A 420 -12.65 4.86 -1.26
N GLY A 421 -11.84 3.92 -0.82
CA GLY A 421 -12.05 2.50 -1.05
C GLY A 421 -12.91 1.91 0.06
N ILE A 422 -13.85 1.04 -0.30
CA ILE A 422 -14.71 0.33 0.64
C ILE A 422 -14.21 -1.10 0.75
N PHE A 423 -13.93 -1.49 1.96
CA PHE A 423 -13.45 -2.81 2.33
C PHE A 423 -14.50 -3.53 3.17
N ARG A 424 -14.70 -4.81 2.88
CA ARG A 424 -15.47 -5.71 3.71
C ARG A 424 -14.58 -6.87 4.11
N SER A 425 -14.45 -7.10 5.40
CA SER A 425 -13.87 -8.32 5.89
C SER A 425 -14.91 -9.45 5.84
N VAL A 426 -14.52 -10.66 6.15
CA VAL A 426 -15.31 -11.88 5.96
C VAL A 426 -16.52 -11.97 6.87
N GLY A 427 -17.51 -12.75 6.45
CA GLY A 427 -18.66 -13.16 7.25
C GLY A 427 -19.84 -12.18 7.19
N GLY A 428 -21.05 -12.70 7.15
CA GLY A 428 -22.25 -11.88 7.05
C GLY A 428 -22.44 -11.00 8.29
N GLY A 429 -22.62 -9.70 8.06
CA GLY A 429 -23.02 -8.76 9.10
C GLY A 429 -21.95 -7.80 9.59
N ILE A 430 -20.75 -7.83 9.06
CA ILE A 430 -19.67 -6.95 9.50
C ILE A 430 -19.77 -5.59 8.82
N PRO A 431 -19.60 -4.48 9.58
CA PRO A 431 -19.66 -3.15 9.03
C PRO A 431 -18.56 -2.96 7.97
N LEU A 432 -18.87 -2.15 6.98
CA LEU A 432 -17.91 -1.78 5.98
C LEU A 432 -16.96 -0.75 6.55
N ARG A 433 -15.70 -0.93 6.14
CA ARG A 433 -14.68 0.03 6.46
C ARG A 433 -14.34 0.85 5.23
N LYS A 434 -14.17 2.14 5.42
CA LYS A 434 -13.76 3.10 4.42
C LYS A 434 -12.32 3.48 4.66
N TYR A 435 -11.54 3.57 3.58
CA TYR A 435 -10.15 4.02 3.63
C TYR A 435 -9.89 5.03 2.54
N PHE A 436 -9.11 6.05 2.81
CA PHE A 436 -8.56 6.88 1.75
C PHE A 436 -7.64 6.02 0.88
N ILE A 437 -7.81 6.09 -0.44
CA ILE A 437 -6.98 5.36 -1.40
C ILE A 437 -5.62 6.04 -1.53
N GLY A 438 -5.61 7.38 -1.49
CA GLY A 438 -4.40 8.19 -1.52
C GLY A 438 -3.72 8.31 -0.16
N TYR A 439 -3.44 9.53 0.27
CA TYR A 439 -2.71 9.76 1.50
C TYR A 439 -3.45 9.19 2.70
N THR A 440 -2.71 8.49 3.46
CA THR A 440 -3.14 7.72 4.62
C THR A 440 -4.04 8.51 5.60
N TYR A 441 -3.68 9.76 5.87
CA TYR A 441 -4.41 10.64 6.78
C TYR A 441 -5.47 11.52 6.08
N GLY A 442 -5.67 11.32 4.77
CA GLY A 442 -6.67 12.04 3.99
C GLY A 442 -6.30 13.48 3.69
N GLY A 443 -7.32 14.29 3.47
CA GLY A 443 -7.21 15.75 3.39
C GLY A 443 -7.11 16.39 4.77
N ASP A 444 -6.97 17.72 4.81
CA ASP A 444 -7.00 18.54 6.03
C ASP A 444 -5.86 18.25 7.03
N ALA A 445 -4.69 17.88 6.52
CA ALA A 445 -3.56 17.45 7.33
C ALA A 445 -2.27 18.19 6.99
N ALA A 446 -1.48 18.48 8.02
CA ALA A 446 -0.08 18.91 7.92
C ALA A 446 0.78 17.93 8.74
N VAL A 447 1.72 17.26 8.10
CA VAL A 447 2.53 16.18 8.69
C VAL A 447 4.00 16.49 8.56
N LEU A 448 4.75 16.18 9.62
CA LEU A 448 6.21 16.13 9.63
C LEU A 448 6.64 14.78 10.19
N ASP A 449 7.53 14.11 9.47
CA ASP A 449 8.16 12.85 9.89
C ASP A 449 9.67 12.97 9.86
N LEU A 450 10.30 12.37 10.85
CA LEU A 450 11.73 12.10 10.89
C LEU A 450 11.92 10.65 11.30
N SER A 451 12.45 9.84 10.42
CA SER A 451 12.71 8.44 10.68
C SER A 451 14.15 8.04 10.36
N GLY A 452 14.65 7.08 11.11
CA GLY A 452 15.97 6.50 10.91
C GLY A 452 15.91 4.98 11.03
N SER A 453 16.73 4.29 10.25
CA SER A 453 16.87 2.84 10.30
C SER A 453 18.34 2.43 10.24
N TYR A 454 18.67 1.38 10.97
CA TYR A 454 19.96 0.71 10.87
C TYR A 454 19.71 -0.78 10.64
N VAL A 455 20.21 -1.29 9.51
CA VAL A 455 19.95 -2.66 9.08
C VAL A 455 21.26 -3.38 8.81
N ILE A 456 21.46 -4.53 9.47
CA ILE A 456 22.45 -5.55 9.08
C ILE A 456 21.62 -6.68 8.46
N PRO A 457 21.73 -6.95 7.15
CA PRO A 457 20.95 -7.99 6.49
C PRO A 457 21.01 -9.32 7.23
N ASP A 458 19.87 -9.99 7.35
CA ASP A 458 19.69 -11.30 8.01
C ASP A 458 20.16 -11.36 9.48
N ASP A 459 20.42 -10.22 10.13
CA ASP A 459 20.91 -10.16 11.49
C ASP A 459 20.15 -9.21 12.39
N LEU A 460 20.13 -7.92 12.03
CA LEU A 460 19.63 -6.85 12.90
C LEU A 460 18.86 -5.80 12.15
N LYS A 461 17.73 -5.38 12.70
CA LYS A 461 17.01 -4.18 12.27
C LYS A 461 16.70 -3.30 13.49
N ALA A 462 17.07 -2.03 13.43
CA ALA A 462 16.70 -1.03 14.41
C ALA A 462 16.07 0.17 13.68
N GLU A 463 14.98 0.69 14.22
CA GLU A 463 14.28 1.85 13.66
C GLU A 463 13.93 2.83 14.78
N ALA A 464 13.94 4.11 14.44
CA ALA A 464 13.43 5.20 15.26
C ALA A 464 12.62 6.14 14.38
N GLU A 465 11.46 6.59 14.85
CA GLU A 465 10.58 7.48 14.10
C GLU A 465 9.94 8.49 15.05
N VAL A 466 9.94 9.74 14.63
CA VAL A 466 9.24 10.84 15.29
C VAL A 466 8.27 11.43 14.29
N PHE A 467 7.01 11.33 14.59
CA PHE A 467 5.92 11.79 13.76
C PHE A 467 5.14 12.89 14.46
N PHE A 468 4.76 13.90 13.71
CA PHE A 468 3.91 14.99 14.18
C PHE A 468 2.89 15.34 13.11
N MET A 469 1.62 15.47 13.51
CA MET A 469 0.52 15.86 12.64
C MET A 469 -0.36 16.89 13.30
N VAL A 470 -0.76 17.89 12.52
CA VAL A 470 -1.88 18.78 12.82
C VAL A 470 -2.98 18.46 11.81
N HIS A 471 -4.18 18.19 12.29
CA HIS A 471 -5.32 17.83 11.45
C HIS A 471 -6.50 18.75 11.76
N GLY A 472 -7.22 19.18 10.72
CA GLY A 472 -8.46 19.95 10.87
C GLY A 472 -9.67 19.06 11.16
N GLU A 473 -10.87 19.59 10.93
CA GLU A 473 -12.12 18.88 11.24
C GLU A 473 -12.63 17.96 10.12
N LYS A 474 -12.12 18.12 8.88
CA LYS A 474 -12.61 17.30 7.76
C LYS A 474 -12.07 15.88 7.86
N ASN A 475 -12.93 14.91 7.68
CA ASN A 475 -12.63 13.49 7.75
C ASN A 475 -13.29 12.70 6.61
N ILE A 476 -13.13 11.40 6.59
CA ILE A 476 -13.63 10.52 5.53
C ILE A 476 -15.16 10.56 5.36
N GLU A 477 -15.89 10.98 6.38
CA GLU A 477 -17.36 11.13 6.35
C GLU A 477 -17.80 12.57 6.01
N SER A 478 -16.83 13.49 5.87
CA SER A 478 -17.15 14.87 5.58
C SER A 478 -17.62 15.02 4.15
N LYS A 479 -18.75 15.74 3.96
CA LYS A 479 -19.27 16.13 2.66
C LYS A 479 -18.69 17.50 2.32
N TYR A 480 -18.16 17.64 1.11
CA TYR A 480 -17.72 18.93 0.66
C TYR A 480 -18.91 19.83 0.31
N ARG A 481 -18.78 21.10 0.62
CA ARG A 481 -19.80 22.11 0.29
C ARG A 481 -19.21 23.15 -0.66
N HIS A 482 -19.97 23.52 -1.65
CA HIS A 482 -19.63 24.61 -2.54
C HIS A 482 -19.41 25.91 -1.75
N GLY A 483 -18.39 26.68 -2.13
CA GLY A 483 -18.06 27.95 -1.49
C GLY A 483 -17.12 27.89 -0.28
N GLU A 484 -16.75 26.74 0.21
CA GLU A 484 -15.70 26.57 1.23
C GLU A 484 -14.30 26.50 0.55
N LEU A 485 -13.76 27.66 0.14
CA LEU A 485 -12.57 27.73 -0.74
C LEU A 485 -11.23 27.83 -0.01
N SER A 486 -11.16 27.63 1.31
CA SER A 486 -9.91 27.84 2.04
C SER A 486 -8.91 26.69 1.86
N PRO A 487 -7.65 26.97 1.46
CA PRO A 487 -6.58 25.99 1.46
C PRO A 487 -6.02 25.72 2.86
N ARG A 488 -6.46 26.45 3.89
CA ARG A 488 -5.99 26.28 5.27
C ARG A 488 -6.73 25.15 5.94
N LEU A 489 -6.07 24.50 6.90
CA LEU A 489 -6.70 23.49 7.73
C LEU A 489 -8.00 24.02 8.34
N SER A 490 -9.03 23.19 8.36
CA SER A 490 -10.38 23.60 8.72
C SER A 490 -10.68 23.48 10.22
N GLY A 491 -11.57 24.36 10.70
CA GLY A 491 -12.18 24.26 12.01
C GLY A 491 -11.22 24.23 13.20
N GLU A 492 -11.53 23.42 14.21
CA GLU A 492 -10.68 23.22 15.38
C GLU A 492 -9.55 22.24 15.05
N LEU A 493 -8.31 22.66 15.34
CA LEU A 493 -7.12 21.88 15.01
C LEU A 493 -6.80 20.86 16.11
N SER A 494 -6.60 19.63 15.72
CA SER A 494 -6.13 18.55 16.58
C SER A 494 -4.67 18.22 16.30
N CYS A 495 -3.88 18.06 17.37
CA CYS A 495 -2.47 17.68 17.27
C CYS A 495 -2.28 16.23 17.68
N TYR A 496 -1.48 15.51 16.89
CA TYR A 496 -1.10 14.12 17.13
C TYR A 496 0.41 13.98 16.97
N SER A 497 1.02 13.19 17.83
CA SER A 497 2.45 12.88 17.70
C SER A 497 2.74 11.49 18.22
N PHE A 498 3.77 10.85 17.69
CA PHE A 498 4.31 9.65 18.28
C PHE A 498 5.83 9.55 18.11
N LEU A 499 6.43 8.82 19.04
CA LEU A 499 7.78 8.30 18.96
C LEU A 499 7.71 6.78 18.90
N LYS A 500 8.33 6.18 17.88
CA LYS A 500 8.52 4.74 17.76
C LYS A 500 9.99 4.40 17.88
N LEU A 501 10.30 3.39 18.67
CA LEU A 501 11.60 2.74 18.70
C LEU A 501 11.36 1.24 18.46
N TYR A 502 11.98 0.68 17.44
CA TYR A 502 11.84 -0.71 17.07
C TYR A 502 13.22 -1.38 16.99
N PHE A 503 13.29 -2.59 17.47
CA PHE A 503 14.48 -3.42 17.40
C PHE A 503 14.09 -4.86 17.09
N ARG A 504 14.74 -5.47 16.10
CA ARG A 504 14.59 -6.88 15.76
C ARG A 504 15.96 -7.53 15.59
N LYS A 505 16.14 -8.71 16.19
CA LYS A 505 17.33 -9.55 16.05
C LYS A 505 16.93 -10.92 15.51
N GLU A 506 17.56 -11.33 14.42
CA GLU A 506 17.44 -12.70 13.94
C GLU A 506 18.36 -13.59 14.80
N VAL A 507 17.75 -14.48 15.58
CA VAL A 507 18.46 -15.40 16.47
C VAL A 507 18.94 -16.62 15.68
N THR A 508 18.10 -17.07 14.74
CA THR A 508 18.39 -18.11 13.76
C THR A 508 17.79 -17.71 12.42
N SER A 509 18.02 -18.49 11.36
CA SER A 509 17.41 -18.26 10.05
C SER A 509 15.87 -18.38 10.05
N TRP A 510 15.28 -18.95 11.11
CA TRP A 510 13.84 -19.18 11.23
C TRP A 510 13.20 -18.50 12.44
N LEU A 511 13.99 -17.90 13.36
CA LEU A 511 13.48 -17.25 14.59
C LEU A 511 14.03 -15.83 14.72
N GLY A 512 13.14 -14.86 14.71
CA GLY A 512 13.43 -13.46 15.04
C GLY A 512 12.73 -13.04 16.34
N LEU A 513 13.45 -12.30 17.17
CA LEU A 513 12.91 -11.65 18.36
C LEU A 513 12.86 -10.14 18.13
N TYR A 514 11.81 -9.48 18.57
CA TYR A 514 11.69 -8.04 18.43
C TYR A 514 11.06 -7.38 19.65
N GLY A 515 11.40 -6.13 19.81
CA GLY A 515 10.80 -5.24 20.79
C GLY A 515 10.47 -3.91 20.15
N GLN A 516 9.39 -3.30 20.60
CA GLN A 516 8.97 -1.98 20.14
C GLN A 516 8.50 -1.16 21.33
N TYR A 517 8.83 0.12 21.32
CA TYR A 517 8.30 1.11 22.24
C TYR A 517 7.65 2.22 21.44
N ASN A 518 6.44 2.57 21.81
CA ASN A 518 5.68 3.65 21.23
C ASN A 518 5.23 4.60 22.31
N LEU A 519 5.49 5.88 22.13
CA LEU A 519 4.91 6.96 22.92
C LEU A 519 3.98 7.73 22.00
N ALA A 520 2.69 7.72 22.27
CA ALA A 520 1.69 8.42 21.49
C ALA A 520 1.01 9.53 22.29
N TYR A 521 0.73 10.63 21.60
CA TYR A 521 -0.06 11.75 22.10
C TYR A 521 -1.17 12.06 21.08
N GLY A 522 -2.40 12.19 21.53
CA GLY A 522 -3.54 12.60 20.73
C GLY A 522 -4.74 12.94 21.62
N LYS A 523 -5.57 13.90 21.20
CA LYS A 523 -6.77 14.33 21.93
C LYS A 523 -6.51 14.62 23.43
N ASN A 524 -5.37 15.25 23.73
CA ASN A 524 -4.92 15.56 25.09
C ASN A 524 -4.68 14.34 26.01
N GLN A 525 -4.47 13.17 25.42
CA GLN A 525 -4.12 11.95 26.12
C GLN A 525 -2.72 11.48 25.71
N ILE A 526 -2.10 10.69 26.56
CA ILE A 526 -0.79 10.07 26.32
C ILE A 526 -0.92 8.58 26.62
N ASP A 527 -0.30 7.74 25.79
CA ASP A 527 -0.05 6.35 26.11
C ASP A 527 1.39 5.96 25.80
N ASN A 528 1.93 5.04 26.61
CA ASN A 528 3.17 4.33 26.35
C ASN A 528 2.82 2.87 26.08
N GLN A 529 3.11 2.43 24.88
CA GLN A 529 2.93 1.04 24.49
C GLN A 529 4.28 0.34 24.37
N PHE A 530 4.43 -0.79 25.02
CA PHE A 530 5.57 -1.70 24.87
C PHE A 530 5.11 -2.96 24.18
N VAL A 531 5.78 -3.34 23.11
CA VAL A 531 5.52 -4.58 22.38
C VAL A 531 6.73 -5.47 22.46
N LEU A 532 6.53 -6.71 22.86
CA LEU A 532 7.54 -7.76 22.80
C LEU A 532 6.99 -8.90 21.94
N GLY A 533 7.79 -9.38 21.01
CA GLY A 533 7.33 -10.42 20.11
C GLY A 533 8.41 -11.34 19.59
N ALA A 534 7.94 -12.45 19.07
CA ALA A 534 8.72 -13.45 18.39
C ALA A 534 8.05 -13.83 17.06
N GLY A 535 8.84 -13.90 16.01
CA GLY A 535 8.40 -14.38 14.71
C GLY A 535 9.16 -15.63 14.29
N VAL A 536 8.44 -16.62 13.79
CA VAL A 536 8.97 -17.86 13.23
C VAL A 536 8.60 -17.92 11.76
N SER A 537 9.54 -18.26 10.89
CA SER A 537 9.32 -18.49 9.46
C SER A 537 10.06 -19.71 8.97
N LEU A 538 9.34 -20.61 8.27
CA LEU A 538 9.85 -21.89 7.74
C LEU A 538 9.74 -21.91 6.21
#